data_5e24b72c00d56e78786aaf7d41e7785c
#
_entry.id   5e24b72c00d56e78786aaf7d41e7785c
#
_cell.length_a   1.000
_cell.length_b   1.000
_cell.length_c   1.000
_cell.angle_alpha   90.00
_cell.angle_beta   90.00
_cell.angle_gamma   90.00
#
_symmetry.space_group_name_H-M   'P 1'
#
loop_
_entity.id
_entity.type
_entity.pdbx_description
1 polymer ?
#
loop_
_entity_poly.entity_id
_entity_poly.type
_entity_poly.pdbx_seq_one_letter_code
_entity_poly.pdbx_strand_id
1 'polypeptide(L)'
;VFIQIAEKNHMIEQITDMQFRRICRFLKENRKLMSRLLNVKVNLSSLDLMRNDCSSHFIRMMDEYEIRHEWIQFEITETVATEYSASLGMVVDGLTAAGIRLCLDDFGSGYANLNTVMRLPFSTIKLDRSLLFDICNDEKRAQFYQSVVETFRKMNYHIVSEGVETREEMELISRWGVDMIQGYYFSKPLPEKALISLMQTEAMSASVNGEESEKV
;
A
#
# COMPACT_ATOMS: atom_id res chain seq x y z
N VAL A 1 -4.94 9.90 16.65
CA VAL A 1 -4.48 10.82 17.73
C VAL A 1 -2.95 10.95 17.75
N PHE A 2 -2.17 9.84 17.78
CA PHE A 2 -0.69 9.90 17.89
C PHE A 2 -0.03 10.60 16.69
N ILE A 3 -0.39 10.23 15.46
CA ILE A 3 0.17 10.83 14.23
C ILE A 3 -0.10 12.33 14.18
N GLN A 4 -1.33 12.76 14.42
CA GLN A 4 -1.69 14.19 14.44
C GLN A 4 -0.90 15.00 15.49
N ILE A 5 -0.58 14.39 16.65
CA ILE A 5 0.27 15.02 17.67
C ILE A 5 1.70 15.13 17.15
N ALA A 6 2.22 14.10 16.50
CA ALA A 6 3.56 14.07 15.94
C ALA A 6 3.73 15.12 14.83
N GLU A 7 2.75 15.26 13.94
CA GLU A 7 2.71 16.29 12.90
C GLU A 7 2.74 17.71 13.50
N LYS A 8 1.85 17.97 14.48
CA LYS A 8 1.79 19.28 15.15
C LYS A 8 3.09 19.66 15.87
N ASN A 9 3.86 18.70 16.32
CA ASN A 9 5.12 18.91 17.02
C ASN A 9 6.35 18.75 16.10
N HIS A 10 6.17 18.64 14.78
CA HIS A 10 7.25 18.41 13.81
C HIS A 10 8.12 17.19 14.13
N MET A 11 7.51 16.15 14.70
CA MET A 11 8.19 14.88 15.03
C MET A 11 7.93 13.78 14.00
N ILE A 12 7.02 14.01 13.06
CA ILE A 12 6.59 12.95 12.12
C ILE A 12 7.76 12.49 11.25
N GLU A 13 8.60 13.39 10.76
CA GLU A 13 9.76 13.05 9.93
C GLU A 13 10.74 12.12 10.66
N GLN A 14 11.00 12.38 11.95
CA GLN A 14 11.85 11.50 12.75
C GLN A 14 11.24 10.12 12.97
N ILE A 15 9.93 10.07 13.12
CA ILE A 15 9.18 8.81 13.26
C ILE A 15 9.22 8.03 11.95
N THR A 16 8.98 8.71 10.82
CA THR A 16 9.08 8.11 9.48
C THR A 16 10.48 7.55 9.23
N ASP A 17 11.52 8.33 9.51
CA ASP A 17 12.91 7.90 9.36
C ASP A 17 13.23 6.67 10.23
N MET A 18 12.81 6.68 11.49
CA MET A 18 13.01 5.56 12.40
C MET A 18 12.30 4.28 11.92
N GLN A 19 11.05 4.42 11.50
CA GLN A 19 10.26 3.30 10.96
C GLN A 19 10.87 2.79 9.67
N PHE A 20 11.26 3.68 8.76
CA PHE A 20 11.83 3.29 7.48
C PHE A 20 13.17 2.57 7.64
N ARG A 21 14.05 3.01 8.54
CA ARG A 21 15.28 2.28 8.93
C ARG A 21 14.98 0.88 9.46
N ARG A 22 13.91 0.76 10.26
CA ARG A 22 13.48 -0.55 10.78
C ARG A 22 12.99 -1.45 9.66
N ILE A 23 12.23 -0.93 8.70
CA ILE A 23 11.77 -1.66 7.52
C ILE A 23 12.96 -2.11 6.68
N CYS A 24 13.91 -1.21 6.37
CA CYS A 24 15.10 -1.56 5.60
C CYS A 24 15.91 -2.66 6.28
N ARG A 25 16.09 -2.60 7.60
CA ARG A 25 16.75 -3.66 8.37
C ARG A 25 16.01 -4.99 8.28
N PHE A 26 14.70 -4.97 8.50
CA PHE A 26 13.85 -6.15 8.38
C PHE A 26 13.99 -6.81 7.00
N LEU A 27 13.92 -6.03 5.94
CA LEU A 27 14.04 -6.51 4.56
C LEU A 27 15.43 -7.09 4.28
N LYS A 28 16.49 -6.44 4.79
CA LYS A 28 17.87 -6.93 4.67
C LYS A 28 18.05 -8.29 5.36
N GLU A 29 17.53 -8.43 6.58
CA GLU A 29 17.65 -9.65 7.39
C GLU A 29 16.77 -10.79 6.85
N ASN A 30 15.65 -10.46 6.18
CA ASN A 30 14.66 -11.42 5.71
C ASN A 30 14.55 -11.50 4.19
N ARG A 31 15.63 -11.27 3.44
CA ARG A 31 15.62 -11.25 1.96
C ARG A 31 14.96 -12.46 1.31
N LYS A 32 15.09 -13.63 1.92
CA LYS A 32 14.45 -14.87 1.42
C LYS A 32 12.92 -14.83 1.48
N LEU A 33 12.35 -14.06 2.39
CA LEU A 33 10.90 -13.90 2.49
C LEU A 33 10.36 -12.96 1.41
N MET A 34 11.21 -12.09 0.83
CA MET A 34 10.79 -11.14 -0.20
C MET A 34 10.36 -11.78 -1.52
N SER A 35 10.74 -13.03 -1.78
CA SER A 35 10.20 -13.78 -2.93
C SER A 35 8.69 -14.04 -2.83
N ARG A 36 8.09 -13.81 -1.68
CA ARG A 36 6.67 -14.04 -1.36
C ARG A 36 5.89 -12.76 -1.08
N LEU A 37 6.58 -11.66 -0.86
CA LEU A 37 5.99 -10.33 -0.72
C LEU A 37 6.09 -9.59 -2.05
N LEU A 38 5.00 -8.94 -2.44
CA LEU A 38 5.03 -8.05 -3.61
C LEU A 38 5.86 -6.80 -3.31
N ASN A 39 5.59 -6.16 -2.20
CA ASN A 39 6.31 -5.00 -1.68
C ASN A 39 5.90 -4.72 -0.22
N VAL A 40 6.63 -3.83 0.42
CA VAL A 40 6.25 -3.24 1.71
C VAL A 40 5.82 -1.80 1.48
N LYS A 41 4.65 -1.47 1.97
CA LYS A 41 4.06 -0.15 1.83
C LYS A 41 4.45 0.74 3.00
N VAL A 42 4.77 2.00 2.71
CA VAL A 42 5.24 2.99 3.69
C VAL A 42 4.52 4.32 3.45
N ASN A 43 3.82 4.79 4.47
CA ASN A 43 3.13 6.07 4.40
C ASN A 43 4.11 7.24 4.40
N LEU A 44 3.89 8.22 3.53
CA LEU A 44 4.53 9.52 3.55
C LEU A 44 3.53 10.59 3.98
N SER A 45 3.90 11.36 4.99
CA SER A 45 3.12 12.52 5.42
C SER A 45 3.36 13.72 4.51
N SER A 46 2.48 14.73 4.61
CA SER A 46 2.69 16.01 3.92
C SER A 46 4.03 16.67 4.30
N LEU A 47 4.45 16.55 5.56
CA LEU A 47 5.73 17.10 6.04
C LEU A 47 6.93 16.35 5.44
N ASP A 48 6.87 15.02 5.31
CA ASP A 48 7.91 14.25 4.62
C ASP A 48 8.05 14.71 3.17
N LEU A 49 6.93 14.93 2.48
CA LEU A 49 6.89 15.34 1.07
C LEU A 49 7.32 16.81 0.84
N MET A 50 7.28 17.64 1.88
CA MET A 50 7.79 19.03 1.85
C MET A 50 9.31 19.13 1.99
N ARG A 51 10.00 18.06 2.39
CA ARG A 51 11.46 18.06 2.48
C ARG A 51 12.09 18.17 1.11
N ASN A 52 13.03 19.08 0.96
CA ASN A 52 13.77 19.25 -0.31
C ASN A 52 14.58 18.03 -0.73
N ASP A 53 14.98 17.18 0.23
CA ASP A 53 15.78 15.98 0.02
C ASP A 53 14.97 14.69 0.14
N CYS A 54 13.65 14.74 0.20
CA CYS A 54 12.77 13.59 0.51
C CYS A 54 13.12 12.36 -0.33
N SER A 55 13.07 12.45 -1.66
CA SER A 55 13.35 11.30 -2.54
C SER A 55 14.79 10.81 -2.38
N SER A 56 15.77 11.70 -2.42
CA SER A 56 17.19 11.33 -2.29
C SER A 56 17.54 10.78 -0.91
N HIS A 57 16.83 11.22 0.14
CA HIS A 57 17.00 10.71 1.49
C HIS A 57 16.57 9.24 1.61
N PHE A 58 15.36 8.90 1.14
CA PHE A 58 14.87 7.53 1.20
C PHE A 58 15.64 6.60 0.27
N ILE A 59 15.98 7.05 -0.96
CA ILE A 59 16.79 6.29 -1.91
C ILE A 59 18.15 5.94 -1.28
N ARG A 60 18.87 6.93 -0.75
CA ARG A 60 20.16 6.71 -0.08
C ARG A 60 20.04 5.73 1.07
N MET A 61 18.98 5.82 1.87
CA MET A 61 18.77 4.88 2.97
C MET A 61 18.55 3.46 2.47
N MET A 62 17.81 3.27 1.37
CA MET A 62 17.64 1.96 0.74
C MET A 62 18.95 1.40 0.22
N ASP A 63 19.78 2.24 -0.42
CA ASP A 63 21.09 1.87 -0.92
C ASP A 63 22.06 1.47 0.20
N GLU A 64 22.08 2.22 1.33
CA GLU A 64 22.88 1.90 2.53
C GLU A 64 22.55 0.51 3.10
N TYR A 65 21.28 0.11 3.05
CA TYR A 65 20.83 -1.22 3.49
C TYR A 65 20.84 -2.25 2.37
N GLU A 66 21.20 -1.86 1.14
CA GLU A 66 21.19 -2.72 -0.06
C GLU A 66 19.79 -3.30 -0.35
N ILE A 67 18.74 -2.47 -0.19
CA ILE A 67 17.35 -2.83 -0.44
C ILE A 67 17.00 -2.53 -1.91
N ARG A 68 16.40 -3.49 -2.59
CA ARG A 68 15.90 -3.27 -3.95
C ARG A 68 14.74 -2.27 -3.89
N HIS A 69 14.78 -1.24 -4.72
CA HIS A 69 13.80 -0.16 -4.71
C HIS A 69 12.38 -0.66 -4.95
N GLU A 70 12.20 -1.68 -5.77
CA GLU A 70 10.91 -2.32 -6.06
C GLU A 70 10.27 -3.04 -4.86
N TRP A 71 11.02 -3.28 -3.77
CA TRP A 71 10.47 -3.86 -2.55
C TRP A 71 9.72 -2.85 -1.69
N ILE A 72 9.85 -1.57 -1.99
CA ILE A 72 9.15 -0.49 -1.30
C ILE A 72 8.12 0.15 -2.24
N GLN A 73 6.98 0.47 -1.69
CA GLN A 73 5.97 1.30 -2.32
C GLN A 73 5.56 2.38 -1.32
N PHE A 74 5.68 3.65 -1.71
CA PHE A 74 5.22 4.73 -0.84
C PHE A 74 3.74 4.99 -1.04
N GLU A 75 3.05 5.18 0.09
CA GLU A 75 1.63 5.53 0.15
C GLU A 75 1.47 7.02 0.40
N ILE A 76 0.66 7.66 -0.41
CA ILE A 76 0.29 9.08 -0.30
C ILE A 76 -1.23 9.12 -0.25
N THR A 77 -1.78 9.73 0.82
CA THR A 77 -3.23 9.83 0.97
C THR A 77 -3.85 10.74 -0.08
N GLU A 78 -5.12 10.53 -0.37
CA GLU A 78 -5.88 11.36 -1.32
C GLU A 78 -5.83 12.85 -0.96
N THR A 79 -5.95 13.17 0.32
CA THR A 79 -5.89 14.56 0.81
C THR A 79 -4.56 15.22 0.45
N VAL A 80 -3.44 14.56 0.73
CA VAL A 80 -2.09 15.07 0.44
C VAL A 80 -1.87 15.19 -1.07
N ALA A 81 -2.32 14.21 -1.84
CA ALA A 81 -2.18 14.24 -3.29
C ALA A 81 -3.03 15.35 -3.95
N THR A 82 -4.15 15.73 -3.33
CA THR A 82 -5.01 16.83 -3.81
C THR A 82 -4.35 18.21 -3.63
N GLU A 83 -3.53 18.36 -2.61
CA GLU A 83 -2.74 19.58 -2.34
C GLU A 83 -1.47 19.65 -3.22
N TYR A 84 -1.59 19.23 -4.48
CA TYR A 84 -0.46 19.15 -5.41
C TYR A 84 0.34 20.46 -5.48
N SER A 85 1.64 20.36 -5.23
CA SER A 85 2.61 21.43 -5.34
C SER A 85 3.77 21.03 -6.27
N ALA A 86 4.54 22.02 -6.73
CA ALA A 86 5.73 21.72 -7.53
C ALA A 86 6.77 20.87 -6.75
N SER A 87 6.83 21.03 -5.42
CA SER A 87 7.70 20.21 -4.55
C SER A 87 7.25 18.76 -4.52
N LEU A 88 5.95 18.50 -4.40
CA LEU A 88 5.41 17.14 -4.48
C LEU A 88 5.77 16.49 -5.83
N GLY A 89 5.62 17.23 -6.94
CA GLY A 89 6.02 16.75 -8.26
C GLY A 89 7.48 16.31 -8.32
N MET A 90 8.40 17.13 -7.81
CA MET A 90 9.84 16.79 -7.78
C MET A 90 10.14 15.54 -6.94
N VAL A 91 9.48 15.38 -5.78
CA VAL A 91 9.65 14.18 -4.94
C VAL A 91 9.16 12.94 -5.67
N VAL A 92 7.98 13.00 -6.27
CA VAL A 92 7.35 11.92 -7.02
C VAL A 92 8.22 11.51 -8.22
N ASP A 93 8.71 12.48 -8.99
CA ASP A 93 9.60 12.24 -10.13
C ASP A 93 10.91 11.58 -9.68
N GLY A 94 11.49 12.03 -8.57
CA GLY A 94 12.71 11.46 -8.01
C GLY A 94 12.53 10.00 -7.57
N LEU A 95 11.45 9.68 -6.88
CA LEU A 95 11.12 8.32 -6.44
C LEU A 95 10.86 7.40 -7.65
N THR A 96 10.06 7.88 -8.60
CA THR A 96 9.70 7.11 -9.80
C THR A 96 10.90 6.83 -10.69
N ALA A 97 11.79 7.83 -10.87
CA ALA A 97 13.04 7.66 -11.62
C ALA A 97 13.98 6.62 -11.00
N ALA A 98 13.91 6.45 -9.67
CA ALA A 98 14.64 5.40 -8.96
C ALA A 98 13.94 4.01 -9.03
N GLY A 99 12.80 3.88 -9.70
CA GLY A 99 12.04 2.64 -9.81
C GLY A 99 11.15 2.33 -8.61
N ILE A 100 10.95 3.30 -7.71
CA ILE A 100 10.05 3.17 -6.55
C ILE A 100 8.61 3.46 -7.02
N ARG A 101 7.70 2.58 -6.66
CA ARG A 101 6.28 2.72 -7.03
C ARG A 101 5.52 3.53 -5.99
N LEU A 102 4.49 4.24 -6.44
CA LEU A 102 3.60 5.02 -5.59
C LEU A 102 2.22 4.40 -5.53
N CYS A 103 1.58 4.56 -4.38
CA CYS A 103 0.23 4.12 -4.10
C CYS A 103 -0.60 5.31 -3.61
N LEU A 104 -1.78 5.48 -4.17
CA LEU A 104 -2.78 6.39 -3.63
C LEU A 104 -3.54 5.67 -2.51
N ASP A 105 -3.52 6.25 -1.32
CA ASP A 105 -4.18 5.71 -0.14
C ASP A 105 -5.49 6.44 0.18
N ASP A 106 -6.38 5.76 0.90
CA ASP A 106 -7.68 6.28 1.39
C ASP A 106 -8.60 6.79 0.28
N PHE A 107 -8.52 6.25 -0.96
CA PHE A 107 -9.41 6.71 -2.04
C PHE A 107 -10.87 6.47 -1.71
N GLY A 108 -11.65 7.56 -1.73
CA GLY A 108 -13.09 7.55 -1.44
C GLY A 108 -13.44 7.83 0.01
N SER A 109 -12.46 8.09 0.90
CA SER A 109 -12.70 8.51 2.28
C SER A 109 -13.19 9.96 2.42
N GLY A 110 -12.98 10.78 1.37
CA GLY A 110 -13.26 12.20 1.36
C GLY A 110 -13.86 12.69 0.05
N TYR A 111 -13.34 13.79 -0.46
CA TYR A 111 -13.72 14.37 -1.75
C TYR A 111 -12.89 13.77 -2.87
N ALA A 112 -13.23 12.56 -3.28
CA ALA A 112 -12.51 11.85 -4.34
C ALA A 112 -12.37 12.70 -5.62
N ASN A 113 -11.12 13.02 -5.97
CA ASN A 113 -10.82 13.82 -7.15
C ASN A 113 -10.04 12.99 -8.19
N LEU A 114 -10.74 12.50 -9.20
CA LEU A 114 -10.14 11.73 -10.29
C LEU A 114 -9.01 12.48 -11.01
N ASN A 115 -9.03 13.82 -11.04
CA ASN A 115 -7.93 14.58 -11.62
C ASN A 115 -6.63 14.38 -10.85
N THR A 116 -6.69 14.21 -9.53
CA THR A 116 -5.52 13.92 -8.70
C THR A 116 -4.90 12.57 -9.07
N VAL A 117 -5.74 11.55 -9.25
CA VAL A 117 -5.30 10.22 -9.68
C VAL A 117 -4.53 10.28 -11.00
N MET A 118 -5.00 11.10 -11.95
CA MET A 118 -4.38 11.20 -13.27
C MET A 118 -3.12 12.09 -13.33
N ARG A 119 -2.92 12.94 -12.31
CA ARG A 119 -1.77 13.86 -12.28
C ARG A 119 -0.47 13.22 -11.81
N LEU A 120 -0.58 12.24 -10.92
CA LEU A 120 0.56 11.58 -10.30
C LEU A 120 0.70 10.15 -10.84
N PRO A 121 1.92 9.64 -11.00
CA PRO A 121 2.17 8.31 -11.57
C PRO A 121 1.95 7.20 -10.54
N PHE A 122 0.76 7.15 -9.97
CA PHE A 122 0.38 6.04 -9.11
C PHE A 122 0.32 4.74 -9.91
N SER A 123 0.80 3.66 -9.31
CA SER A 123 0.66 2.31 -9.86
C SER A 123 -0.43 1.51 -9.16
N THR A 124 -0.82 1.94 -7.98
CA THR A 124 -1.78 1.25 -7.11
C THR A 124 -2.75 2.25 -6.50
N ILE A 125 -4.00 1.85 -6.36
CA ILE A 125 -5.03 2.62 -5.67
C ILE A 125 -5.62 1.73 -4.58
N LYS A 126 -5.65 2.24 -3.34
CA LYS A 126 -6.30 1.60 -2.21
C LYS A 126 -7.68 2.21 -2.01
N LEU A 127 -8.68 1.39 -2.14
CA LEU A 127 -10.08 1.77 -1.92
C LEU A 127 -10.37 1.70 -0.43
N ASP A 128 -10.74 2.86 0.14
CA ASP A 128 -11.02 2.98 1.57
C ASP A 128 -12.22 2.10 2.00
N ARG A 129 -12.18 1.63 3.24
CA ARG A 129 -13.23 0.81 3.84
C ARG A 129 -14.64 1.43 3.80
N SER A 130 -14.75 2.75 3.76
CA SER A 130 -16.05 3.43 3.68
C SER A 130 -16.80 3.08 2.41
N LEU A 131 -16.10 2.73 1.34
CA LEU A 131 -16.70 2.26 0.09
C LEU A 131 -17.28 0.84 0.21
N LEU A 132 -16.80 0.04 1.17
CA LEU A 132 -17.34 -1.30 1.45
C LEU A 132 -18.62 -1.27 2.30
N PHE A 133 -18.95 -0.11 2.88
CA PHE A 133 -20.09 -0.04 3.78
C PHE A 133 -21.37 -0.52 3.08
N ASP A 134 -21.92 -1.60 3.63
CA ASP A 134 -23.21 -2.21 3.22
C ASP A 134 -23.28 -2.72 1.76
N ILE A 135 -22.13 -3.01 1.13
CA ILE A 135 -22.09 -3.48 -0.27
C ILE A 135 -22.79 -4.82 -0.50
N CYS A 136 -22.91 -5.64 0.54
CA CYS A 136 -23.58 -6.94 0.44
C CYS A 136 -25.12 -6.83 0.45
N ASN A 137 -25.68 -5.73 0.95
CA ASN A 137 -27.12 -5.56 1.12
C ASN A 137 -27.70 -4.40 0.31
N ASP A 138 -26.87 -3.46 -0.16
CA ASP A 138 -27.28 -2.30 -0.96
C ASP A 138 -26.77 -2.43 -2.40
N GLU A 139 -27.66 -2.74 -3.33
CA GLU A 139 -27.36 -2.93 -4.75
C GLU A 139 -26.70 -1.67 -5.38
N LYS A 140 -27.12 -0.47 -4.98
CA LYS A 140 -26.55 0.78 -5.52
C LYS A 140 -25.10 0.95 -5.08
N ARG A 141 -24.80 0.62 -3.81
CA ARG A 141 -23.44 0.65 -3.29
C ARG A 141 -22.57 -0.39 -3.97
N ALA A 142 -23.08 -1.60 -4.14
CA ALA A 142 -22.43 -2.67 -4.87
C ALA A 142 -22.08 -2.26 -6.31
N GLN A 143 -23.04 -1.73 -7.05
CA GLN A 143 -22.85 -1.23 -8.42
C GLN A 143 -21.86 -0.08 -8.50
N PHE A 144 -21.91 0.85 -7.53
CA PHE A 144 -20.95 1.95 -7.45
C PHE A 144 -19.52 1.43 -7.25
N TYR A 145 -19.33 0.57 -6.23
CA TYR A 145 -18.03 -0.02 -5.94
C TYR A 145 -17.47 -0.79 -7.15
N GLN A 146 -18.29 -1.64 -7.77
CA GLN A 146 -17.91 -2.39 -8.97
C GLN A 146 -17.49 -1.44 -10.11
N SER A 147 -18.22 -0.36 -10.33
CA SER A 147 -17.91 0.63 -11.38
C SER A 147 -16.58 1.33 -11.12
N VAL A 148 -16.26 1.64 -9.87
CA VAL A 148 -14.96 2.20 -9.46
C VAL A 148 -13.84 1.21 -9.78
N VAL A 149 -13.97 -0.05 -9.38
CA VAL A 149 -12.99 -1.11 -9.65
C VAL A 149 -12.78 -1.27 -11.16
N GLU A 150 -13.85 -1.39 -11.95
CA GLU A 150 -13.76 -1.53 -13.40
C GLU A 150 -13.07 -0.34 -14.06
N THR A 151 -13.35 0.87 -13.59
CA THR A 151 -12.74 2.10 -14.13
C THR A 151 -11.24 2.10 -13.92
N PHE A 152 -10.78 1.86 -12.69
CA PHE A 152 -9.35 1.86 -12.40
C PHE A 152 -8.60 0.70 -13.06
N ARG A 153 -9.23 -0.47 -13.19
CA ARG A 153 -8.65 -1.59 -13.95
C ARG A 153 -8.45 -1.25 -15.43
N LYS A 154 -9.45 -0.61 -16.06
CA LYS A 154 -9.32 -0.14 -17.47
C LYS A 154 -8.21 0.89 -17.64
N MET A 155 -7.86 1.62 -16.58
CA MET A 155 -6.75 2.56 -16.54
C MET A 155 -5.41 1.91 -16.16
N ASN A 156 -5.35 0.57 -16.02
CA ASN A 156 -4.18 -0.23 -15.64
C ASN A 156 -3.62 0.08 -14.23
N TYR A 157 -4.47 0.49 -13.28
CA TYR A 157 -4.08 0.54 -11.88
C TYR A 157 -4.24 -0.83 -11.22
N HIS A 158 -3.33 -1.16 -10.30
CA HIS A 158 -3.57 -2.22 -9.32
C HIS A 158 -4.51 -1.71 -8.23
N ILE A 159 -5.48 -2.53 -7.86
CA ILE A 159 -6.50 -2.13 -6.89
C ILE A 159 -6.35 -2.95 -5.62
N VAL A 160 -6.29 -2.25 -4.50
CA VAL A 160 -6.35 -2.83 -3.16
C VAL A 160 -7.66 -2.43 -2.51
N SER A 161 -8.41 -3.37 -1.99
CA SER A 161 -9.58 -3.10 -1.14
C SER A 161 -9.17 -3.20 0.32
N GLU A 162 -9.48 -2.17 1.10
CA GLU A 162 -9.14 -2.10 2.52
C GLU A 162 -10.34 -2.36 3.42
N GLY A 163 -10.04 -2.83 4.64
CA GLY A 163 -11.02 -2.97 5.70
C GLY A 163 -12.02 -4.10 5.50
N VAL A 164 -11.69 -5.11 4.71
CA VAL A 164 -12.54 -6.30 4.52
C VAL A 164 -12.57 -7.11 5.82
N GLU A 165 -13.77 -7.32 6.36
CA GLU A 165 -13.98 -7.99 7.64
C GLU A 165 -14.75 -9.31 7.51
N THR A 166 -15.51 -9.50 6.42
CA THR A 166 -16.36 -10.69 6.23
C THR A 166 -15.96 -11.49 4.98
N ARG A 167 -16.37 -12.75 4.98
CA ARG A 167 -16.20 -13.65 3.83
C ARG A 167 -17.05 -13.19 2.64
N GLU A 168 -18.25 -12.73 2.90
CA GLU A 168 -19.19 -12.27 1.90
C GLU A 168 -18.63 -11.05 1.14
N GLU A 169 -18.06 -10.09 1.85
CA GLU A 169 -17.36 -8.94 1.25
C GLU A 169 -16.21 -9.42 0.38
N MET A 170 -15.33 -10.28 0.93
CA MET A 170 -14.16 -10.81 0.22
C MET A 170 -14.56 -11.53 -1.08
N GLU A 171 -15.56 -12.42 -1.04
CA GLU A 171 -16.03 -13.15 -2.21
C GLU A 171 -16.65 -12.22 -3.26
N LEU A 172 -17.36 -11.17 -2.82
CA LEU A 172 -18.01 -10.21 -3.70
C LEU A 172 -16.98 -9.36 -4.46
N ILE A 173 -16.05 -8.72 -3.75
CA ILE A 173 -15.05 -7.86 -4.37
C ILE A 173 -14.02 -8.63 -5.22
N SER A 174 -13.72 -9.88 -4.85
CA SER A 174 -12.87 -10.75 -5.65
C SER A 174 -13.48 -11.04 -7.02
N ARG A 175 -14.80 -11.24 -7.10
CA ARG A 175 -15.50 -11.42 -8.38
C ARG A 175 -15.46 -10.18 -9.27
N TRP A 176 -15.36 -8.98 -8.68
CA TRP A 176 -15.24 -7.73 -9.43
C TRP A 176 -13.81 -7.45 -9.89
N GLY A 177 -12.84 -8.29 -9.47
CA GLY A 177 -11.47 -8.25 -9.95
C GLY A 177 -10.58 -7.25 -9.20
N VAL A 178 -10.80 -7.09 -7.89
CA VAL A 178 -9.83 -6.45 -7.00
C VAL A 178 -8.57 -7.32 -6.95
N ASP A 179 -7.39 -6.71 -7.13
CA ASP A 179 -6.11 -7.43 -7.22
C ASP A 179 -5.59 -7.88 -5.87
N MET A 180 -5.80 -7.08 -4.83
CA MET A 180 -5.35 -7.35 -3.46
C MET A 180 -6.40 -6.93 -2.44
N ILE A 181 -6.46 -7.67 -1.35
CA ILE A 181 -7.44 -7.42 -0.27
C ILE A 181 -6.69 -7.32 1.06
N GLN A 182 -7.01 -6.27 1.80
CA GLN A 182 -6.48 -6.03 3.14
C GLN A 182 -7.62 -5.89 4.14
N GLY A 183 -7.56 -6.59 5.26
CA GLY A 183 -8.57 -6.46 6.30
C GLY A 183 -8.48 -7.52 7.40
N TYR A 184 -9.30 -7.33 8.42
CA TYR A 184 -9.34 -8.22 9.59
C TYR A 184 -9.90 -9.61 9.27
N TYR A 185 -10.51 -9.78 8.12
CA TYR A 185 -10.86 -11.10 7.61
C TYR A 185 -9.64 -12.02 7.50
N PHE A 186 -8.50 -11.50 7.05
CA PHE A 186 -7.26 -12.27 6.92
C PHE A 186 -6.42 -12.23 8.20
N SER A 187 -6.11 -11.04 8.67
CA SER A 187 -5.31 -10.85 9.89
C SER A 187 -5.44 -9.45 10.43
N LYS A 188 -5.39 -9.33 11.76
CA LYS A 188 -5.10 -8.06 12.43
C LYS A 188 -3.61 -7.73 12.27
N PRO A 189 -3.20 -6.46 12.49
CA PRO A 189 -1.77 -6.11 12.50
C PRO A 189 -0.97 -7.03 13.42
N LEU A 190 0.13 -7.57 12.91
CA LEU A 190 0.98 -8.53 13.61
C LEU A 190 2.30 -7.88 14.04
N PRO A 191 2.84 -8.25 15.20
CA PRO A 191 4.24 -7.97 15.52
C PRO A 191 5.16 -8.67 14.52
N GLU A 192 6.35 -8.10 14.27
CA GLU A 192 7.32 -8.58 13.29
C GLU A 192 7.62 -10.10 13.38
N LYS A 193 7.84 -10.61 14.61
CA LYS A 193 8.08 -12.05 14.82
C LYS A 193 6.91 -12.93 14.38
N ALA A 194 5.69 -12.49 14.65
CA ALA A 194 4.49 -13.22 14.26
C ALA A 194 4.29 -13.19 12.74
N LEU A 195 4.58 -12.06 12.08
CA LEU A 195 4.58 -11.93 10.63
C LEU A 195 5.57 -12.92 9.99
N ILE A 196 6.81 -12.98 10.48
CA ILE A 196 7.82 -13.92 9.98
C ILE A 196 7.31 -15.38 10.11
N SER A 197 6.74 -15.73 11.27
CA SER A 197 6.21 -17.07 11.50
C SER A 197 5.06 -17.41 10.54
N LEU A 198 4.14 -16.48 10.33
CA LEU A 198 3.04 -16.64 9.38
C LEU A 198 3.55 -16.90 7.96
N MET A 199 4.47 -16.08 7.47
CA MET A 199 5.07 -16.21 6.16
C MET A 199 5.84 -17.53 5.98
N GLN A 200 6.47 -18.03 7.01
CA GLN A 200 7.16 -19.33 6.99
C GLN A 200 6.18 -20.51 6.94
N THR A 201 5.07 -20.43 7.67
CA THR A 201 4.05 -21.49 7.71
C THR A 201 3.30 -21.61 6.38
N GLU A 202 2.91 -20.50 5.79
CA GLU A 202 2.32 -20.51 4.43
C GLU A 202 3.30 -21.04 3.38
N ALA A 203 4.60 -20.86 3.64
CA ALA A 203 5.68 -21.41 2.86
C ALA A 203 5.66 -22.93 2.81
N MET A 204 5.45 -23.55 3.95
CA MET A 204 5.43 -25.02 4.05
C MET A 204 4.18 -25.61 3.44
N SER A 205 3.01 -24.96 3.60
CA SER A 205 1.75 -25.44 3.01
C SER A 205 1.74 -25.36 1.48
N ALA A 206 2.34 -24.32 0.90
CA ALA A 206 2.44 -24.18 -0.56
C ALA A 206 3.40 -25.22 -1.20
N SER A 207 4.48 -25.60 -0.51
CA SER A 207 5.40 -26.64 -0.99
C SER A 207 4.80 -28.04 -0.91
N VAL A 208 3.98 -28.34 0.10
CA VAL A 208 3.30 -29.64 0.23
C VAL A 208 2.23 -29.82 -0.86
N ASN A 209 1.50 -28.76 -1.22
CA ASN A 209 0.47 -28.81 -2.28
C ASN A 209 1.07 -28.78 -3.70
N GLY A 210 2.31 -28.33 -3.87
CA GLY A 210 3.02 -28.33 -5.17
C GLY A 210 3.58 -29.71 -5.55
N GLU A 211 3.93 -30.54 -4.58
CA GLU A 211 4.44 -31.91 -4.84
C GLU A 211 3.36 -32.94 -5.16
N GLU A 212 2.10 -32.66 -4.83
CA GLU A 212 0.97 -33.52 -5.20
C GLU A 212 0.46 -33.31 -6.65
N SER A 213 0.82 -32.19 -7.28
CA SER A 213 0.37 -31.87 -8.66
C SER A 213 1.30 -32.41 -9.76
N GLU A 214 2.48 -32.95 -9.44
CA GLU A 214 3.42 -33.54 -10.41
C GLU A 214 3.34 -35.08 -10.50
N LYS A 215 2.35 -35.70 -9.85
CA LYS A 215 2.18 -37.16 -9.86
C LYS A 215 0.80 -37.60 -10.41
N VAL A 216 0.37 -37.02 -11.54
CA VAL A 216 -0.72 -37.58 -12.35
C VAL A 216 -0.36 -37.54 -13.84
#